data_5c972a1940ec9e2706eff1bae38ffaa6
#
_entry.id   5c972a1940ec9e2706eff1bae38ffaa6
#
_cell.length_a   1.000
_cell.length_b   1.000
_cell.length_c   1.000
_cell.angle_alpha   90.00
_cell.angle_beta   90.00
_cell.angle_gamma   90.00
#
_symmetry.space_group_name_H-M   'P 1'
#
loop_
_entity.id
_entity.type
_entity.pdbx_description
1 polymer ?
#
loop_
_entity_poly.entity_id
_entity_poly.type
_entity_poly.pdbx_seq_one_letter_code
_entity_poly.pdbx_strand_id
1 'polypeptide(L)'
;MPKQVRLRRGTTAQHATFTGAEGEVTFDTTKRVLVLHDGVTPGGRPLEGFLVLSPGNPLAMQSIASVVQITGGDSDTFALIVNHEARFDAMVHAQAGLYPRRIQMQHEAVIYAASVNLDFNAVAHKRLDLTGNLSLTATNMDYGKSLLLRLAADGSTRTLAFPPGWRWVGGTVPASLAANKIALLTLDCFGTTEAAVVARYQVES
;
A
#
# COMPACT_ATOMS: atom_id res chain seq x y z
N MET A 1 -30.93 38.63 24.94
CA MET A 1 -29.53 38.24 24.67
C MET A 1 -29.41 36.74 24.87
N PRO A 2 -28.72 36.01 24.00
CA PRO A 2 -28.49 34.58 24.21
C PRO A 2 -27.67 34.37 25.48
N LYS A 3 -28.08 33.42 26.33
CA LYS A 3 -27.30 33.04 27.53
C LYS A 3 -26.11 32.19 27.10
N GLN A 4 -24.91 32.63 27.44
CA GLN A 4 -23.67 31.86 27.18
C GLN A 4 -23.39 30.96 28.38
N VAL A 5 -23.30 29.66 28.16
CA VAL A 5 -22.80 28.69 29.15
C VAL A 5 -21.31 28.54 28.94
N ARG A 6 -20.50 28.70 30.00
CA ARG A 6 -19.07 28.46 29.97
C ARG A 6 -18.74 27.26 30.86
N LEU A 7 -18.02 26.31 30.29
CA LEU A 7 -17.50 25.19 31.06
C LEU A 7 -16.38 25.66 32.01
N ARG A 8 -16.24 24.99 33.16
CA ARG A 8 -15.05 25.12 33.99
C ARG A 8 -13.82 24.74 33.15
N ARG A 9 -12.72 25.46 33.34
CA ARG A 9 -11.51 25.28 32.55
C ARG A 9 -10.28 25.43 33.42
N GLY A 10 -9.22 24.71 33.07
CA GLY A 10 -7.91 24.77 33.73
C GLY A 10 -6.83 24.28 32.76
N THR A 11 -5.59 24.43 33.17
CA THR A 11 -4.43 23.82 32.48
C THR A 11 -4.37 22.32 32.77
N THR A 12 -3.61 21.55 32.01
CA THR A 12 -3.37 20.11 32.30
C THR A 12 -2.83 19.92 33.74
N ALA A 13 -1.94 20.80 34.21
CA ALA A 13 -1.41 20.72 35.55
C ALA A 13 -2.46 20.97 36.66
N GLN A 14 -3.41 21.87 36.38
CA GLN A 14 -4.55 22.12 37.30
C GLN A 14 -5.55 20.96 37.29
N HIS A 15 -5.77 20.33 36.16
CA HIS A 15 -6.61 19.14 36.08
C HIS A 15 -6.01 17.95 36.81
N ALA A 16 -4.69 17.78 36.79
CA ALA A 16 -4.00 16.63 37.42
C ALA A 16 -4.37 16.42 38.90
N THR A 17 -4.72 17.48 39.60
CA THR A 17 -5.11 17.43 41.03
C THR A 17 -6.58 17.68 41.27
N PHE A 18 -7.36 17.92 40.22
CA PHE A 18 -8.77 18.23 40.34
C PHE A 18 -9.62 16.98 40.09
N THR A 19 -10.50 16.65 41.06
CA THR A 19 -11.51 15.60 40.91
C THR A 19 -12.85 16.28 40.74
N GLY A 20 -13.39 16.28 39.53
CA GLY A 20 -14.71 16.82 39.24
C GLY A 20 -15.82 15.84 39.63
N ALA A 21 -17.04 16.34 39.79
CA ALA A 21 -18.20 15.49 40.06
C ALA A 21 -18.44 14.48 38.92
N GLU A 22 -19.14 13.38 39.21
CA GLU A 22 -19.54 12.41 38.21
C GLU A 22 -20.39 13.10 37.10
N GLY A 23 -19.97 12.93 35.85
CA GLY A 23 -20.61 13.58 34.69
C GLY A 23 -20.23 15.05 34.47
N GLU A 24 -19.38 15.63 35.32
CA GLU A 24 -18.88 16.99 35.09
C GLU A 24 -17.96 17.00 33.88
N VAL A 25 -18.19 17.98 32.98
CA VAL A 25 -17.33 18.23 31.82
C VAL A 25 -16.55 19.52 32.02
N THR A 26 -15.24 19.46 31.92
CA THR A 26 -14.36 20.61 31.96
C THR A 26 -13.56 20.77 30.67
N PHE A 27 -12.83 21.87 30.52
CA PHE A 27 -11.99 22.13 29.35
C PHE A 27 -10.51 22.30 29.75
N ASP A 28 -9.66 21.41 29.25
CA ASP A 28 -8.21 21.56 29.39
C ASP A 28 -7.70 22.58 28.36
N THR A 29 -7.23 23.73 28.88
CA THR A 29 -6.78 24.85 28.03
C THR A 29 -5.40 24.60 27.40
N THR A 30 -4.58 23.73 27.99
CA THR A 30 -3.25 23.38 27.47
C THR A 30 -3.39 22.40 26.31
N LYS A 31 -4.14 21.33 26.51
CA LYS A 31 -4.39 20.30 25.49
C LYS A 31 -5.52 20.67 24.52
N ARG A 32 -6.36 21.66 24.87
CA ARG A 32 -7.55 22.09 24.12
C ARG A 32 -8.56 20.96 23.90
N VAL A 33 -8.76 20.14 24.91
CA VAL A 33 -9.70 19.00 24.89
C VAL A 33 -10.71 19.13 26.03
N LEU A 34 -11.86 18.48 25.84
CA LEU A 34 -12.82 18.28 26.91
C LEU A 34 -12.33 17.16 27.83
N VAL A 35 -12.62 17.29 29.12
CA VAL A 35 -12.31 16.29 30.13
C VAL A 35 -13.61 15.88 30.82
N LEU A 36 -13.91 14.59 30.81
CA LEU A 36 -15.04 14.01 31.51
C LEU A 36 -14.58 13.52 32.88
N HIS A 37 -15.33 13.87 33.95
CA HIS A 37 -15.04 13.45 35.32
C HIS A 37 -16.00 12.35 35.75
N ASP A 38 -15.48 11.41 36.55
CA ASP A 38 -16.19 10.26 37.10
C ASP A 38 -16.41 10.34 38.62
N GLY A 39 -16.10 11.49 39.22
CA GLY A 39 -16.23 11.71 40.64
C GLY A 39 -15.10 11.12 41.51
N VAL A 40 -14.19 10.33 40.92
CA VAL A 40 -13.19 9.57 41.68
C VAL A 40 -11.77 9.81 41.16
N THR A 41 -11.59 9.85 39.85
CA THR A 41 -10.28 9.95 39.21
C THR A 41 -9.77 11.39 39.20
N PRO A 42 -8.64 11.72 39.91
CA PRO A 42 -8.00 13.01 39.74
C PRO A 42 -7.58 13.23 38.28
N GLY A 43 -7.81 14.42 37.76
CA GLY A 43 -7.51 14.73 36.36
C GLY A 43 -8.63 14.40 35.37
N GLY A 44 -9.56 13.54 35.76
CA GLY A 44 -10.63 13.06 34.87
C GLY A 44 -10.10 12.29 33.66
N ARG A 45 -10.96 12.09 32.65
CA ARG A 45 -10.63 11.40 31.40
C ARG A 45 -10.69 12.37 30.22
N PRO A 46 -9.55 12.79 29.66
CA PRO A 46 -9.55 13.61 28.47
C PRO A 46 -10.24 12.87 27.32
N LEU A 47 -11.10 13.57 26.59
CA LEU A 47 -11.71 13.08 25.35
C LEU A 47 -10.68 13.24 24.22
N GLU A 48 -9.56 12.56 24.33
CA GLU A 48 -8.51 12.50 23.30
C GLU A 48 -8.94 11.45 22.27
N GLY A 49 -8.92 11.81 20.99
CA GLY A 49 -9.20 10.86 19.91
C GLY A 49 -10.63 10.84 19.37
N PHE A 50 -11.49 11.76 19.80
CA PHE A 50 -12.77 11.94 19.12
C PHE A 50 -12.56 12.73 17.83
N LEU A 51 -12.26 12.01 16.77
CA LEU A 51 -12.11 12.59 15.42
C LEU A 51 -13.48 12.82 14.81
N VAL A 52 -14.04 14.02 14.96
CA VAL A 52 -15.21 14.44 14.16
C VAL A 52 -14.69 14.93 12.81
N LEU A 53 -14.78 14.08 11.81
CA LEU A 53 -14.54 14.47 10.41
C LEU A 53 -15.75 15.25 9.89
N SER A 54 -15.67 16.56 9.89
CA SER A 54 -16.63 17.40 9.18
C SER A 54 -16.34 17.42 7.69
N PRO A 55 -17.35 17.29 6.81
CA PRO A 55 -17.16 17.48 5.38
C PRO A 55 -16.61 18.88 5.11
N GLY A 56 -15.47 18.97 4.45
CA GLY A 56 -14.86 20.24 4.01
C GLY A 56 -13.64 20.73 4.79
N ASN A 57 -13.21 20.06 5.85
CA ASN A 57 -11.94 20.35 6.51
C ASN A 57 -10.98 19.15 6.35
N PRO A 58 -9.98 19.21 5.45
CA PRO A 58 -8.94 18.20 5.41
C PRO A 58 -8.08 18.37 6.65
N LEU A 59 -8.45 17.71 7.74
CA LEU A 59 -7.50 17.49 8.81
C LEU A 59 -6.40 16.61 8.23
N ALA A 60 -5.26 17.23 7.97
CA ALA A 60 -4.03 16.49 7.77
C ALA A 60 -3.82 15.68 9.05
N MET A 61 -4.17 14.40 9.03
CA MET A 61 -3.80 13.47 10.08
C MET A 61 -2.28 13.36 10.05
N GLN A 62 -1.61 14.19 10.83
CA GLN A 62 -0.21 13.97 11.14
C GLN A 62 -0.14 12.63 11.88
N SER A 63 0.40 11.64 11.16
CA SER A 63 0.80 10.32 11.62
C SER A 63 0.15 9.86 12.93
N ILE A 64 -0.89 9.02 12.83
CA ILE A 64 -1.24 8.16 13.95
C ILE A 64 -0.07 7.18 14.09
N ALA A 65 0.85 7.46 14.99
CA ALA A 65 1.92 6.54 15.38
C ALA A 65 1.38 5.33 16.18
N SER A 66 0.09 5.02 16.05
CA SER A 66 -0.60 3.97 16.80
C SER A 66 -1.46 3.14 15.87
N VAL A 67 -1.44 1.86 16.12
CA VAL A 67 -2.28 0.86 15.46
C VAL A 67 -3.76 1.22 15.65
N VAL A 68 -4.49 1.48 14.57
CA VAL A 68 -5.96 1.43 14.62
C VAL A 68 -6.33 -0.05 14.68
N GLN A 69 -6.53 -0.55 15.87
CA GLN A 69 -7.02 -1.89 16.08
C GLN A 69 -8.55 -1.85 16.12
N ILE A 70 -9.19 -2.34 15.07
CA ILE A 70 -10.63 -2.59 15.05
C ILE A 70 -10.80 -4.02 15.54
N THR A 71 -11.09 -4.19 16.84
CA THR A 71 -11.40 -5.50 17.43
C THR A 71 -12.90 -5.69 17.44
N GLY A 72 -13.39 -6.68 16.73
CA GLY A 72 -14.75 -7.17 16.80
C GLY A 72 -14.86 -8.45 17.63
N GLY A 73 -15.93 -8.57 18.37
CA GLY A 73 -16.35 -9.84 18.96
C GLY A 73 -16.88 -10.79 17.86
N ASP A 74 -16.98 -12.06 18.21
CA ASP A 74 -17.37 -13.18 17.36
C ASP A 74 -18.61 -12.90 16.50
N SER A 75 -18.46 -12.72 15.23
CA SER A 75 -19.49 -12.61 14.17
C SER A 75 -19.79 -11.22 13.59
N ASP A 76 -19.18 -10.14 14.04
CA ASP A 76 -19.49 -8.82 13.48
C ASP A 76 -18.60 -8.48 12.29
N THR A 77 -19.23 -8.12 11.19
CA THR A 77 -18.53 -7.65 9.99
C THR A 77 -18.09 -6.20 10.21
N PHE A 78 -16.81 -5.98 10.44
CA PHE A 78 -16.26 -4.62 10.43
C PHE A 78 -15.98 -4.20 8.99
N ALA A 79 -16.52 -3.06 8.60
CA ALA A 79 -16.25 -2.49 7.30
C ALA A 79 -15.43 -1.21 7.45
N LEU A 80 -14.20 -1.20 6.94
CA LEU A 80 -13.54 0.04 6.59
C LEU A 80 -14.11 0.50 5.24
N ILE A 81 -15.04 1.46 5.29
CA ILE A 81 -15.64 2.03 4.09
C ILE A 81 -14.79 3.23 3.68
N VAL A 82 -14.04 3.09 2.59
CA VAL A 82 -13.32 4.18 1.94
C VAL A 82 -14.07 4.51 0.65
N ASN A 83 -14.76 5.64 0.61
CA ASN A 83 -15.54 6.08 -0.56
C ASN A 83 -14.67 6.65 -1.69
N HIS A 84 -13.38 6.82 -1.44
CA HIS A 84 -12.35 7.27 -2.37
C HIS A 84 -11.15 6.34 -2.33
N GLU A 85 -10.04 6.72 -2.93
CA GLU A 85 -8.83 5.91 -2.91
C GLU A 85 -8.24 5.78 -1.51
N ALA A 86 -7.97 4.54 -1.09
CA ALA A 86 -7.10 4.25 0.04
C ALA A 86 -5.74 3.81 -0.52
N ARG A 87 -4.69 4.53 -0.15
CA ARG A 87 -3.32 4.17 -0.49
C ARG A 87 -2.67 3.46 0.69
N PHE A 88 -2.16 2.27 0.44
CA PHE A 88 -1.36 1.51 1.39
C PHE A 88 0.09 1.50 0.89
N ASP A 89 0.96 2.24 1.55
CA ASP A 89 2.39 2.29 1.18
C ASP A 89 3.19 1.13 1.79
N ALA A 90 2.52 0.22 2.50
CA ALA A 90 3.10 -0.98 3.11
C ALA A 90 2.30 -2.23 2.74
N MET A 91 2.80 -3.38 3.18
CA MET A 91 2.13 -4.66 2.98
C MET A 91 0.75 -4.70 3.65
N VAL A 92 -0.29 -5.08 2.91
CA VAL A 92 -1.59 -5.41 3.45
C VAL A 92 -1.60 -6.90 3.80
N HIS A 93 -1.63 -7.20 5.09
CA HIS A 93 -1.72 -8.57 5.58
C HIS A 93 -3.17 -8.91 5.94
N ALA A 94 -3.81 -9.77 5.17
CA ALA A 94 -5.17 -10.26 5.42
C ALA A 94 -5.12 -11.76 5.74
N GLN A 95 -5.30 -12.13 7.02
CA GLN A 95 -5.23 -13.53 7.47
C GLN A 95 -6.37 -14.41 6.89
N ALA A 96 -7.55 -13.83 6.70
CA ALA A 96 -8.72 -14.55 6.14
C ALA A 96 -8.86 -14.40 4.62
N GLY A 97 -7.92 -13.72 3.98
CA GLY A 97 -7.94 -13.44 2.54
C GLY A 97 -8.53 -12.07 2.19
N LEU A 98 -8.24 -11.63 0.98
CA LEU A 98 -8.80 -10.44 0.35
C LEU A 98 -9.86 -10.90 -0.67
N TYR A 99 -11.09 -10.42 -0.53
CA TYR A 99 -12.18 -10.70 -1.48
C TYR A 99 -12.59 -9.41 -2.24
N PRO A 100 -11.70 -8.84 -3.06
CA PRO A 100 -12.02 -7.61 -3.76
C PRO A 100 -12.96 -7.90 -4.94
N ARG A 101 -13.93 -7.04 -5.17
CA ARG A 101 -14.75 -7.08 -6.39
C ARG A 101 -13.93 -6.86 -7.65
N ARG A 102 -12.85 -6.09 -7.53
CA ARG A 102 -11.92 -5.77 -8.62
C ARG A 102 -10.54 -5.48 -8.03
N ILE A 103 -9.52 -6.13 -8.58
CA ILE A 103 -8.12 -5.74 -8.37
C ILE A 103 -7.65 -5.08 -9.66
N GLN A 104 -7.20 -3.84 -9.59
CA GLN A 104 -6.53 -3.16 -10.68
C GLN A 104 -5.06 -2.99 -10.29
N MET A 105 -4.18 -3.72 -10.98
CA MET A 105 -2.74 -3.60 -10.80
C MET A 105 -2.24 -2.39 -11.60
N GLN A 106 -1.34 -1.61 -11.00
CA GLN A 106 -0.63 -0.58 -11.74
C GLN A 106 0.25 -1.24 -12.81
N HIS A 107 0.37 -0.60 -13.96
CA HIS A 107 1.31 -1.00 -14.99
C HIS A 107 2.25 0.15 -15.32
N GLU A 108 3.47 -0.19 -15.69
CA GLU A 108 4.51 0.75 -16.11
C GLU A 108 4.81 0.56 -17.60
N ALA A 109 4.84 1.66 -18.34
CA ALA A 109 5.37 1.69 -19.70
C ALA A 109 6.89 1.93 -19.61
N VAL A 110 7.66 0.89 -19.81
CA VAL A 110 9.13 0.96 -19.81
C VAL A 110 9.59 1.60 -21.13
N ILE A 111 10.44 2.60 -21.02
CA ILE A 111 11.07 3.22 -22.19
C ILE A 111 12.09 2.22 -22.76
N TYR A 112 12.04 1.98 -24.08
CA TYR A 112 12.98 1.10 -24.74
C TYR A 112 14.43 1.57 -24.57
N ALA A 113 15.27 0.64 -24.21
CA ALA A 113 16.74 0.73 -24.27
C ALA A 113 17.28 -0.66 -24.70
N ALA A 114 18.47 -0.71 -25.29
CA ALA A 114 19.08 -1.98 -25.69
C ALA A 114 19.37 -2.91 -24.50
N SER A 115 19.50 -2.34 -23.30
CA SER A 115 19.55 -3.07 -22.03
C SER A 115 18.53 -2.48 -21.06
N VAL A 116 17.66 -3.31 -20.51
CA VAL A 116 16.63 -2.91 -19.55
C VAL A 116 16.77 -3.72 -18.28
N ASN A 117 16.82 -3.01 -17.14
CA ASN A 117 16.82 -3.64 -15.83
C ASN A 117 15.39 -3.82 -15.31
N LEU A 118 15.06 -5.03 -14.91
CA LEU A 118 13.80 -5.37 -14.27
C LEU A 118 13.99 -5.31 -12.76
N ASP A 119 13.53 -4.20 -12.16
CA ASP A 119 13.54 -4.03 -10.71
C ASP A 119 12.29 -4.67 -10.10
N PHE A 120 12.47 -5.69 -9.26
CA PHE A 120 11.39 -6.38 -8.56
C PHE A 120 10.82 -5.60 -7.37
N ASN A 121 11.38 -4.45 -7.00
CA ASN A 121 10.76 -3.50 -6.07
C ASN A 121 9.85 -2.49 -6.77
N ALA A 122 9.91 -2.38 -8.08
CA ALA A 122 9.07 -1.50 -8.88
C ALA A 122 7.72 -2.14 -9.21
N VAL A 123 6.95 -1.49 -10.07
CA VAL A 123 5.64 -1.99 -10.53
C VAL A 123 5.77 -3.36 -11.18
N ALA A 124 4.97 -4.33 -10.70
CA ALA A 124 5.07 -5.72 -11.14
C ALA A 124 4.60 -5.95 -12.58
N HIS A 125 3.66 -5.13 -13.10
CA HIS A 125 3.17 -5.23 -14.46
C HIS A 125 3.84 -4.18 -15.34
N LYS A 126 4.59 -4.65 -16.33
CA LYS A 126 5.34 -3.78 -17.24
C LYS A 126 4.99 -4.06 -18.69
N ARG A 127 5.10 -3.01 -19.49
CA ARG A 127 5.02 -3.15 -20.95
C ARG A 127 6.24 -2.49 -21.60
N LEU A 128 6.81 -3.14 -22.60
CA LEU A 128 7.94 -2.65 -23.37
C LEU A 128 7.69 -2.88 -24.86
N ASP A 129 7.68 -1.80 -25.62
CA ASP A 129 7.57 -1.84 -27.06
C ASP A 129 9.00 -1.78 -27.63
N LEU A 130 9.40 -2.84 -28.36
CA LEU A 130 10.76 -3.05 -28.86
C LEU A 130 10.96 -2.32 -30.19
N THR A 131 11.91 -1.40 -30.22
CA THR A 131 12.39 -0.75 -31.45
C THR A 131 13.79 -1.22 -31.86
N GLY A 132 14.36 -2.17 -31.11
CA GLY A 132 15.67 -2.80 -31.35
C GLY A 132 15.80 -4.08 -30.55
N ASN A 133 17.01 -4.68 -30.59
CA ASN A 133 17.33 -5.87 -29.79
C ASN A 133 17.36 -5.55 -28.30
N LEU A 134 17.02 -6.54 -27.48
CA LEU A 134 16.84 -6.35 -26.03
C LEU A 134 17.73 -7.29 -25.24
N SER A 135 18.45 -6.75 -24.27
CA SER A 135 19.08 -7.50 -23.18
C SER A 135 18.39 -7.14 -21.86
N LEU A 136 17.97 -8.14 -21.10
CA LEU A 136 17.36 -7.95 -19.79
C LEU A 136 18.37 -8.24 -18.67
N THR A 137 18.26 -7.47 -17.59
CA THR A 137 18.88 -7.73 -16.30
C THR A 137 17.83 -7.66 -15.21
N ALA A 138 18.12 -8.14 -14.01
CA ALA A 138 17.19 -8.11 -12.90
C ALA A 138 17.88 -7.68 -11.59
N THR A 139 17.16 -6.94 -10.78
CA THR A 139 17.61 -6.48 -9.45
C THR A 139 16.52 -6.62 -8.41
N ASN A 140 16.90 -6.59 -7.12
CA ASN A 140 15.97 -6.62 -5.98
C ASN A 140 15.07 -7.87 -5.97
N MET A 141 15.58 -8.98 -6.49
CA MET A 141 14.92 -10.29 -6.41
C MET A 141 14.77 -10.71 -4.94
N ASP A 142 13.64 -11.28 -4.60
CA ASP A 142 13.36 -11.80 -3.26
C ASP A 142 12.24 -12.84 -3.30
N TYR A 143 12.07 -13.59 -2.23
CA TYR A 143 11.02 -14.59 -2.11
C TYR A 143 9.62 -14.01 -2.35
N GLY A 144 8.82 -14.67 -3.18
CA GLY A 144 7.43 -14.34 -3.44
C GLY A 144 7.19 -13.12 -4.33
N LYS A 145 8.25 -12.49 -4.86
CA LYS A 145 8.09 -11.41 -5.85
C LYS A 145 7.85 -11.98 -7.23
N SER A 146 6.93 -11.36 -7.96
CA SER A 146 6.59 -11.73 -9.34
C SER A 146 6.56 -10.49 -10.23
N LEU A 147 6.88 -10.68 -11.52
CA LEU A 147 6.84 -9.63 -12.53
C LEU A 147 6.25 -10.17 -13.83
N LEU A 148 5.35 -9.41 -14.43
CA LEU A 148 4.80 -9.67 -15.75
C LEU A 148 5.25 -8.58 -16.72
N LEU A 149 5.96 -8.96 -17.77
CA LEU A 149 6.41 -8.06 -18.83
C LEU A 149 5.76 -8.45 -20.16
N ARG A 150 4.97 -7.50 -20.71
CA ARG A 150 4.52 -7.58 -22.10
C ARG A 150 5.61 -6.99 -22.99
N LEU A 151 6.06 -7.79 -23.96
CA LEU A 151 6.96 -7.37 -25.03
C LEU A 151 6.17 -7.25 -26.33
N ALA A 152 6.39 -6.21 -27.11
CA ALA A 152 5.85 -6.09 -28.46
C ALA A 152 6.98 -5.72 -29.42
N ALA A 153 7.21 -6.53 -30.43
CA ALA A 153 8.17 -6.20 -31.50
C ALA A 153 7.49 -5.26 -32.50
N ASP A 154 8.27 -4.34 -33.02
CA ASP A 154 7.90 -3.52 -34.18
C ASP A 154 7.91 -4.36 -35.47
N GLY A 155 7.97 -3.73 -36.63
CA GLY A 155 8.01 -4.38 -37.95
C GLY A 155 9.24 -5.25 -38.23
N SER A 156 10.11 -5.52 -37.23
CA SER A 156 11.33 -6.32 -37.36
C SER A 156 11.44 -7.38 -36.27
N THR A 157 12.04 -8.53 -36.61
CA THR A 157 12.39 -9.54 -35.60
C THR A 157 13.45 -8.98 -34.67
N ARG A 158 13.24 -9.09 -33.35
CA ARG A 158 14.11 -8.58 -32.32
C ARG A 158 14.76 -9.73 -31.55
N THR A 159 16.09 -9.70 -31.43
CA THR A 159 16.81 -10.66 -30.59
C THR A 159 16.60 -10.31 -29.12
N LEU A 160 16.52 -11.37 -28.31
CA LEU A 160 16.32 -11.27 -26.88
C LEU A 160 17.48 -11.96 -26.16
N ALA A 161 18.04 -11.30 -25.17
CA ALA A 161 19.04 -11.87 -24.27
C ALA A 161 18.55 -11.77 -22.82
N PHE A 162 18.74 -12.83 -22.07
CA PHE A 162 18.30 -12.96 -20.68
C PHE A 162 19.46 -13.34 -19.79
N PRO A 163 19.37 -13.06 -18.49
CA PRO A 163 20.34 -13.52 -17.50
C PRO A 163 20.51 -15.04 -17.56
N PRO A 164 21.74 -15.56 -17.62
CA PRO A 164 22.00 -16.99 -17.77
C PRO A 164 21.57 -17.82 -16.56
N GLY A 165 21.37 -17.18 -15.41
CA GLY A 165 20.93 -17.83 -14.18
C GLY A 165 19.46 -18.18 -14.14
N TRP A 166 18.62 -17.57 -14.99
CA TRP A 166 17.18 -17.80 -14.96
C TRP A 166 16.80 -19.22 -15.34
N ARG A 167 15.83 -19.78 -14.64
CA ARG A 167 15.31 -21.13 -14.89
C ARG A 167 14.06 -21.06 -15.72
N TRP A 168 14.08 -21.68 -16.90
CA TRP A 168 12.97 -21.64 -17.83
C TRP A 168 12.04 -22.85 -17.63
N VAL A 169 10.72 -22.59 -17.61
CA VAL A 169 9.68 -23.60 -17.46
C VAL A 169 8.71 -23.50 -18.63
N GLY A 170 8.39 -24.65 -19.22
CA GLY A 170 7.44 -24.75 -20.34
C GLY A 170 8.04 -24.53 -21.72
N GLY A 171 9.38 -24.41 -21.85
CA GLY A 171 10.05 -24.24 -23.13
C GLY A 171 11.55 -23.96 -23.01
N THR A 172 12.17 -23.67 -24.13
CA THR A 172 13.58 -23.25 -24.23
C THR A 172 13.69 -21.74 -24.05
N VAL A 173 14.89 -21.26 -23.73
CA VAL A 173 15.20 -19.82 -23.67
C VAL A 173 14.88 -19.21 -25.04
N PRO A 174 13.98 -18.19 -25.10
CA PRO A 174 13.65 -17.57 -26.38
C PRO A 174 14.82 -16.72 -26.87
N ALA A 175 15.23 -16.92 -28.12
CA ALA A 175 16.30 -16.16 -28.75
C ALA A 175 15.81 -14.87 -29.42
N SER A 176 14.53 -14.80 -29.78
CA SER A 176 13.97 -13.66 -30.50
C SER A 176 12.45 -13.58 -30.36
N LEU A 177 11.91 -12.40 -30.66
CA LEU A 177 10.48 -12.14 -30.87
C LEU A 177 10.30 -11.72 -32.34
N ALA A 178 9.43 -12.42 -33.07
CA ALA A 178 9.19 -12.15 -34.48
C ALA A 178 8.54 -10.77 -34.68
N ALA A 179 8.70 -10.21 -35.88
CA ALA A 179 8.14 -8.93 -36.28
C ALA A 179 6.63 -8.86 -36.00
N ASN A 180 6.16 -7.75 -35.46
CA ASN A 180 4.75 -7.46 -35.16
C ASN A 180 4.11 -8.43 -34.14
N LYS A 181 4.89 -9.25 -33.44
CA LYS A 181 4.37 -10.18 -32.43
C LYS A 181 4.45 -9.60 -31.02
N ILE A 182 3.50 -10.07 -30.20
CA ILE A 182 3.45 -9.78 -28.75
C ILE A 182 3.84 -11.05 -28.00
N ALA A 183 4.60 -10.86 -26.93
CA ALA A 183 4.94 -11.93 -26.00
C ALA A 183 4.69 -11.50 -24.55
N LEU A 184 4.41 -12.47 -23.71
CA LEU A 184 4.36 -12.32 -22.26
C LEU A 184 5.53 -13.07 -21.64
N LEU A 185 6.29 -12.36 -20.83
CA LEU A 185 7.34 -12.90 -19.97
C LEU A 185 6.87 -12.79 -18.51
N THR A 186 6.69 -13.93 -17.86
CA THR A 186 6.37 -14.01 -16.44
C THR A 186 7.62 -14.46 -15.68
N LEU A 187 7.96 -13.76 -14.62
CA LEU A 187 9.08 -14.04 -13.74
C LEU A 187 8.59 -14.20 -12.32
N ASP A 188 8.94 -15.31 -11.68
CA ASP A 188 8.63 -15.60 -10.27
C ASP A 188 9.93 -15.83 -9.51
N CYS A 189 10.12 -15.14 -8.38
CA CYS A 189 11.32 -15.23 -7.55
C CYS A 189 11.08 -16.15 -6.34
N PHE A 190 11.95 -17.15 -6.20
CA PHE A 190 12.00 -18.08 -5.06
C PHE A 190 13.26 -17.88 -4.21
N GLY A 191 13.89 -16.73 -4.31
CA GLY A 191 15.08 -16.33 -3.58
C GLY A 191 15.66 -15.02 -4.07
N THR A 192 16.87 -14.68 -3.63
CA THR A 192 17.51 -13.37 -3.84
C THR A 192 18.52 -13.35 -4.99
N THR A 193 18.69 -14.46 -5.72
CA THR A 193 19.67 -14.59 -6.80
C THR A 193 19.00 -14.90 -8.14
N GLU A 194 19.69 -14.65 -9.24
CA GLU A 194 19.18 -14.99 -10.59
C GLU A 194 18.81 -16.47 -10.74
N ALA A 195 19.54 -17.37 -10.08
CA ALA A 195 19.26 -18.81 -10.11
C ALA A 195 17.95 -19.21 -9.43
N ALA A 196 17.35 -18.29 -8.64
CA ALA A 196 16.06 -18.48 -8.01
C ALA A 196 14.91 -17.88 -8.81
N VAL A 197 15.18 -17.26 -9.97
CA VAL A 197 14.13 -16.72 -10.86
C VAL A 197 13.66 -17.82 -11.80
N VAL A 198 12.37 -18.08 -11.77
CA VAL A 198 11.67 -18.98 -12.71
C VAL A 198 10.97 -18.13 -13.78
N ALA A 199 11.33 -18.37 -15.04
CA ALA A 199 10.84 -17.62 -16.18
C ALA A 199 9.90 -18.45 -17.06
N ARG A 200 8.84 -17.83 -17.56
CA ARG A 200 7.96 -18.38 -18.59
C ARG A 200 7.81 -17.36 -19.70
N TYR A 201 7.83 -17.84 -20.94
CA TYR A 201 7.68 -16.99 -22.12
C TYR A 201 6.63 -17.57 -23.06
N GLN A 202 5.69 -16.74 -23.46
CA GLN A 202 4.62 -17.12 -24.38
C GLN A 202 4.46 -16.04 -25.43
N VAL A 203 4.36 -16.46 -26.68
CA VAL A 203 4.10 -15.57 -27.83
C VAL A 203 2.67 -15.80 -28.32
N GLU A 204 2.03 -14.73 -28.74
CA GLU A 204 0.74 -14.83 -29.41
C GLU A 204 0.83 -15.73 -30.66
N SER A 205 -0.22 -16.51 -30.89
CA SER A 205 -0.36 -17.42 -32.01
C SER A 205 -0.47 -16.68 -33.37
#